data_c149d3966f6641556c1e36bee7d1e3c7
#
_entry.id   c149d3966f6641556c1e36bee7d1e3c7
#
_cell.length_a   1.000
_cell.length_b   1.000
_cell.length_c   1.000
_cell.angle_alpha   90.00
_cell.angle_beta   90.00
_cell.angle_gamma   90.00
#
_symmetry.space_group_name_H-M   'P 1'
#
loop_
_entity.id
_entity.type
_entity.pdbx_description
1 polymer ?
#
loop_
_entity_poly.entity_id
_entity_poly.type
_entity_poly.pdbx_seq_one_letter_code
_entity_poly.pdbx_strand_id
1 'polypeptide(L)'
;MMKVLVDYPSEEEEFVIAQRVTGAATAVAAVASMGQLGELQQECRKVYVDPSLMQYAVKLVSATRRPERYELAEIAKYLTYGASPRATIGLIEGARALAFMRGRAYALPEDMTGLVGDVLRHRLVLSYEALADGLTPDQIIQRVMKRIAVPDKPLAPGQSA
;
A
#
# COMPACT_ATOMS: atom_id res chain seq x y z
N MET A 1 -8.61 0.32 -0.45
CA MET A 1 -8.63 1.76 -0.79
C MET A 1 -7.24 2.33 -0.51
N MET A 2 -6.61 2.87 -1.54
CA MET A 2 -5.27 3.45 -1.54
C MET A 2 -5.37 4.92 -1.98
N LYS A 3 -4.42 5.75 -1.57
CA LYS A 3 -4.22 7.11 -2.07
C LYS A 3 -2.89 7.14 -2.81
N VAL A 4 -2.95 7.06 -4.12
CA VAL A 4 -1.80 7.19 -5.00
C VAL A 4 -1.52 8.67 -5.18
N LEU A 5 -0.26 9.08 -5.01
CA LEU A 5 0.19 10.42 -5.35
C LEU A 5 0.50 10.46 -6.84
N VAL A 6 -0.08 11.43 -7.51
CA VAL A 6 0.23 11.74 -8.91
C VAL A 6 0.81 13.13 -8.91
N ASP A 7 2.06 13.24 -9.29
CA ASP A 7 2.77 14.51 -9.39
C ASP A 7 2.56 15.15 -10.75
N TYR A 8 3.02 16.38 -10.91
CA TYR A 8 3.02 17.03 -12.22
C TYR A 8 3.94 16.30 -13.18
N PRO A 9 3.57 16.22 -14.48
CA PRO A 9 4.44 15.67 -15.52
C PRO A 9 5.68 16.56 -15.71
N SER A 10 6.75 16.00 -16.27
CA SER A 10 7.87 16.79 -16.77
C SER A 10 7.44 17.62 -17.99
N GLU A 11 8.24 18.62 -18.36
CA GLU A 11 7.94 19.46 -19.54
C GLU A 11 7.83 18.63 -20.83
N GLU A 12 8.66 17.58 -20.98
CA GLU A 12 8.59 16.68 -22.13
C GLU A 12 7.31 15.84 -22.12
N GLU A 13 6.90 15.34 -20.96
CA GLU A 13 5.64 14.57 -20.80
C GLU A 13 4.43 15.47 -21.03
N GLU A 14 4.45 16.72 -20.51
CA GLU A 14 3.39 17.70 -20.73
C GLU A 14 3.23 18.04 -22.21
N PHE A 15 4.34 18.20 -22.94
CA PHE A 15 4.32 18.39 -24.38
C PHE A 15 3.65 17.22 -25.11
N VAL A 16 3.97 15.98 -24.74
CA VAL A 16 3.34 14.78 -25.33
C VAL A 16 1.85 14.72 -24.99
N ILE A 17 1.46 15.09 -23.77
CA ILE A 17 0.06 15.18 -23.35
C ILE A 17 -0.68 16.22 -24.21
N ALA A 18 -0.11 17.42 -24.35
CA ALA A 18 -0.68 18.48 -25.16
C ALA A 18 -0.88 18.05 -26.63
N GLN A 19 0.12 17.43 -27.25
CA GLN A 19 0.00 16.90 -28.60
C GLN A 19 -1.13 15.86 -28.74
N ARG A 20 -1.27 14.96 -27.76
CA ARG A 20 -2.32 13.92 -27.79
C ARG A 20 -3.71 14.49 -27.62
N VAL A 21 -3.87 15.47 -26.75
CA VAL A 21 -5.20 16.04 -26.42
C VAL A 21 -5.66 17.01 -27.50
N THR A 22 -4.73 17.77 -28.13
CA THR A 22 -5.07 18.70 -29.21
C THR A 22 -5.08 18.05 -30.60
N GLY A 23 -4.59 16.83 -30.73
CA GLY A 23 -4.61 16.05 -31.97
C GLY A 23 -5.93 15.32 -32.21
N ALA A 24 -5.93 14.40 -33.19
CA ALA A 24 -7.10 13.58 -33.47
C ALA A 24 -7.41 12.66 -32.29
N ALA A 25 -8.66 12.65 -31.81
CA ALA A 25 -9.11 11.81 -30.72
C ALA A 25 -8.93 10.32 -31.07
N THR A 26 -8.19 9.60 -30.24
CA THR A 26 -8.07 8.13 -30.36
C THR A 26 -9.25 7.48 -29.66
N ALA A 27 -10.02 6.66 -30.37
CA ALA A 27 -11.11 5.91 -29.80
C ALA A 27 -10.58 4.89 -28.77
N VAL A 28 -11.18 4.86 -27.60
CA VAL A 28 -10.89 3.85 -26.57
C VAL A 28 -11.79 2.65 -26.79
N ALA A 29 -11.19 1.48 -26.99
CA ALA A 29 -11.92 0.23 -27.12
C ALA A 29 -12.06 -0.47 -25.75
N ALA A 30 -13.16 -1.19 -25.53
CA ALA A 30 -13.33 -2.04 -24.38
C ALA A 30 -12.34 -3.22 -24.43
N VAL A 31 -11.48 -3.39 -23.42
CA VAL A 31 -10.50 -4.48 -23.36
C VAL A 31 -10.95 -5.66 -22.49
N ALA A 32 -12.01 -5.48 -21.69
CA ALA A 32 -12.58 -6.52 -20.85
C ALA A 32 -14.08 -6.24 -20.62
N SER A 33 -14.85 -7.30 -20.45
CA SER A 33 -16.24 -7.23 -20.02
C SER A 33 -16.36 -7.18 -18.49
N MET A 34 -17.53 -6.79 -17.99
CA MET A 34 -17.83 -6.84 -16.54
C MET A 34 -17.78 -8.27 -15.98
N GLY A 35 -18.16 -9.28 -16.79
CA GLY A 35 -18.05 -10.69 -16.41
C GLY A 35 -16.60 -11.10 -16.20
N GLN A 36 -15.73 -10.80 -17.15
CA GLN A 36 -14.31 -11.06 -17.05
C GLN A 36 -13.67 -10.36 -15.86
N LEU A 37 -14.05 -9.11 -15.56
CA LEU A 37 -13.58 -8.42 -14.36
C LEU A 37 -14.00 -9.15 -13.07
N GLY A 38 -15.24 -9.64 -13.01
CA GLY A 38 -15.74 -10.45 -11.89
C GLY A 38 -14.96 -11.75 -11.70
N GLU A 39 -14.63 -12.44 -12.78
CA GLU A 39 -13.80 -13.66 -12.77
C GLU A 39 -12.39 -13.35 -12.25
N LEU A 40 -11.74 -12.31 -12.76
CA LEU A 40 -10.42 -11.87 -12.30
C LEU A 40 -10.42 -11.53 -10.80
N GLN A 41 -11.47 -10.87 -10.29
CA GLN A 41 -11.59 -10.60 -8.87
C GLN A 41 -11.73 -11.87 -8.03
N GLN A 42 -12.44 -12.88 -8.52
CA GLN A 42 -12.56 -14.18 -7.85
C GLN A 42 -11.22 -14.93 -7.83
N GLU A 43 -10.50 -14.96 -8.94
CA GLU A 43 -9.17 -15.58 -9.01
C GLU A 43 -8.17 -14.84 -8.11
N CYS A 44 -8.19 -13.52 -8.08
CA CYS A 44 -7.38 -12.72 -7.17
C CYS A 44 -7.59 -13.12 -5.69
N ARG A 45 -8.82 -13.43 -5.27
CA ARG A 45 -9.12 -13.85 -3.90
C ARG A 45 -8.51 -15.19 -3.52
N LYS A 46 -8.15 -16.03 -4.48
CA LYS A 46 -7.50 -17.33 -4.27
C LYS A 46 -6.01 -17.20 -3.97
N VAL A 47 -5.40 -16.05 -4.22
CA VAL A 47 -3.98 -15.81 -3.92
C VAL A 47 -3.73 -15.97 -2.43
N TYR A 48 -2.81 -16.85 -2.08
CA TYR A 48 -2.45 -17.15 -0.70
C TYR A 48 -1.70 -15.98 -0.06
N VAL A 49 -2.05 -15.68 1.18
CA VAL A 49 -1.32 -14.72 2.01
C VAL A 49 -0.94 -15.42 3.31
N ASP A 50 0.37 -15.53 3.53
CA ASP A 50 0.89 -16.21 4.72
C ASP A 50 0.48 -15.50 6.02
N PRO A 51 0.14 -16.24 7.10
CA PRO A 51 -0.17 -15.65 8.40
C PRO A 51 0.92 -14.72 8.95
N SER A 52 2.19 -15.00 8.69
CA SER A 52 3.31 -14.12 9.09
C SER A 52 3.24 -12.76 8.41
N LEU A 53 2.86 -12.73 7.13
CA LEU A 53 2.65 -11.51 6.37
C LEU A 53 1.41 -10.75 6.85
N MET A 54 0.34 -11.45 7.23
CA MET A 54 -0.82 -10.83 7.86
C MET A 54 -0.46 -10.20 9.21
N GLN A 55 0.35 -10.90 10.04
CA GLN A 55 0.86 -10.36 11.30
C GLN A 55 1.75 -9.13 11.09
N TYR A 56 2.56 -9.12 10.04
CA TYR A 56 3.36 -7.96 9.67
C TYR A 56 2.48 -6.74 9.37
N ALA A 57 1.42 -6.90 8.58
CA ALA A 57 0.43 -5.84 8.33
C ALA A 57 -0.20 -5.32 9.63
N VAL A 58 -0.57 -6.23 10.54
CA VAL A 58 -1.11 -5.86 11.86
C VAL A 58 -0.10 -5.05 12.67
N LYS A 59 1.18 -5.47 12.70
CA LYS A 59 2.26 -4.76 13.42
C LYS A 59 2.48 -3.37 12.85
N LEU A 60 2.58 -3.22 11.53
CA LEU A 60 2.72 -1.92 10.86
C LEU A 60 1.60 -0.95 11.26
N VAL A 61 0.36 -1.39 11.18
CA VAL A 61 -0.81 -0.57 11.51
C VAL A 61 -0.89 -0.29 13.01
N SER A 62 -0.61 -1.28 13.86
CA SER A 62 -0.62 -1.12 15.31
C SER A 62 0.48 -0.15 15.79
N ALA A 63 1.65 -0.16 15.16
CA ALA A 63 2.74 0.76 15.48
C ALA A 63 2.36 2.23 15.27
N THR A 64 1.45 2.53 14.33
CA THR A 64 0.94 3.90 14.15
C THR A 64 -0.01 4.35 15.26
N ARG A 65 -0.64 3.40 16.00
CA ARG A 65 -1.58 3.70 17.08
C ARG A 65 -0.96 3.66 18.48
N ARG A 66 0.09 2.87 18.63
CA ARG A 66 0.77 2.62 19.92
C ARG A 66 2.28 2.53 19.66
N PRO A 67 2.90 3.63 19.19
CA PRO A 67 4.31 3.62 18.79
C PRO A 67 5.25 3.20 19.92
N GLU A 68 4.91 3.52 21.19
CA GLU A 68 5.73 3.17 22.36
C GLU A 68 5.94 1.66 22.51
N ARG A 69 4.94 0.85 22.09
CA ARG A 69 5.04 -0.62 22.15
C ARG A 69 6.00 -1.20 21.11
N TYR A 70 6.44 -0.39 20.18
CA TYR A 70 7.30 -0.79 19.07
C TYR A 70 8.62 -0.03 19.06
N GLU A 71 9.00 0.54 20.23
CA GLU A 71 10.23 1.34 20.37
C GLU A 71 10.29 2.54 19.39
N LEU A 72 9.14 3.17 19.20
CA LEU A 72 8.93 4.33 18.35
C LEU A 72 8.32 5.49 19.14
N ALA A 73 8.69 5.60 20.44
CA ALA A 73 8.12 6.63 21.32
C ALA A 73 8.36 8.05 20.77
N GLU A 74 9.42 8.26 20.00
CA GLU A 74 9.76 9.55 19.39
C GLU A 74 8.75 10.02 18.35
N ILE A 75 7.96 9.10 17.75
CA ILE A 75 6.91 9.50 16.80
C ILE A 75 5.54 9.68 17.47
N ALA A 76 5.39 9.29 18.74
CA ALA A 76 4.09 9.35 19.44
C ALA A 76 3.52 10.77 19.45
N LYS A 77 4.37 11.78 19.73
CA LYS A 77 3.96 13.19 19.76
C LYS A 77 3.51 13.73 18.40
N TYR A 78 3.88 13.09 17.31
CA TYR A 78 3.57 13.52 15.95
C TYR A 78 2.27 12.95 15.38
N LEU A 79 1.63 12.03 16.11
CA LEU A 79 0.41 11.34 15.68
C LEU A 79 -0.76 11.68 16.61
N THR A 80 -1.75 12.40 16.10
CA THR A 80 -3.04 12.58 16.78
C THR A 80 -3.85 11.29 16.69
N TYR A 81 -3.91 10.69 15.48
CA TYR A 81 -4.57 9.41 15.26
C TYR A 81 -3.76 8.53 14.30
N GLY A 82 -3.54 7.28 14.70
CA GLY A 82 -2.98 6.24 13.85
C GLY A 82 -4.02 5.58 12.95
N ALA A 83 -3.56 4.71 12.07
CA ALA A 83 -4.42 4.04 11.10
C ALA A 83 -5.35 2.99 11.75
N SER A 84 -6.58 2.90 11.25
CA SER A 84 -7.59 1.93 11.72
C SER A 84 -7.32 0.50 11.19
N PRO A 85 -8.00 -0.54 11.72
CA PRO A 85 -7.90 -1.91 11.19
C PRO A 85 -8.24 -2.05 9.69
N ARG A 86 -8.98 -1.10 9.11
CA ARG A 86 -9.21 -1.03 7.65
C ARG A 86 -7.92 -0.90 6.86
N ALA A 87 -6.89 -0.32 7.45
CA ALA A 87 -5.57 -0.25 6.81
C ALA A 87 -4.92 -1.63 6.73
N THR A 88 -5.03 -2.45 7.78
CA THR A 88 -4.54 -3.84 7.76
C THR A 88 -5.20 -4.64 6.64
N ILE A 89 -6.53 -4.55 6.53
CA ILE A 89 -7.28 -5.20 5.45
C ILE A 89 -6.80 -4.68 4.09
N GLY A 90 -6.64 -3.35 3.94
CA GLY A 90 -6.17 -2.73 2.71
C GLY A 90 -4.76 -3.19 2.30
N LEU A 91 -3.84 -3.40 3.24
CA LEU A 91 -2.51 -3.94 2.98
C LEU A 91 -2.57 -5.39 2.50
N ILE A 92 -3.36 -6.23 3.16
CA ILE A 92 -3.50 -7.66 2.81
C ILE A 92 -4.14 -7.80 1.43
N GLU A 93 -5.26 -7.14 1.17
CA GLU A 93 -5.95 -7.21 -0.12
C GLU A 93 -5.13 -6.58 -1.25
N GLY A 94 -4.41 -5.48 -0.97
CA GLY A 94 -3.52 -4.85 -1.94
C GLY A 94 -2.33 -5.76 -2.30
N ALA A 95 -1.69 -6.39 -1.32
CA ALA A 95 -0.61 -7.35 -1.56
C ALA A 95 -1.09 -8.56 -2.38
N ARG A 96 -2.29 -9.07 -2.08
CA ARG A 96 -2.93 -10.14 -2.85
C ARG A 96 -3.13 -9.75 -4.30
N ALA A 97 -3.70 -8.56 -4.54
CA ALA A 97 -3.95 -8.06 -5.89
C ALA A 97 -2.64 -7.83 -6.66
N LEU A 98 -1.61 -7.30 -6.01
CA LEU A 98 -0.32 -7.06 -6.65
C LEU A 98 0.41 -8.37 -7.01
N ALA A 99 0.34 -9.39 -6.13
CA ALA A 99 0.85 -10.72 -6.42
C ALA A 99 0.12 -11.37 -7.61
N PHE A 100 -1.22 -11.25 -7.65
CA PHE A 100 -2.04 -11.72 -8.77
C PHE A 100 -1.66 -11.05 -10.09
N MET A 101 -1.54 -9.72 -10.11
CA MET A 101 -1.11 -8.97 -11.29
C MET A 101 0.29 -9.35 -11.78
N ARG A 102 1.15 -9.85 -10.88
CA ARG A 102 2.48 -10.38 -11.17
C ARG A 102 2.48 -11.87 -11.51
N GLY A 103 1.31 -12.48 -11.72
CA GLY A 103 1.16 -13.89 -12.10
C GLY A 103 1.51 -14.89 -10.99
N ARG A 104 1.43 -14.48 -9.70
CA ARG A 104 1.77 -15.36 -8.57
C ARG A 104 0.53 -15.79 -7.80
N ALA A 105 0.53 -17.05 -7.35
CA ALA A 105 -0.52 -17.62 -6.53
C ALA A 105 -0.34 -17.32 -5.02
N TYR A 106 0.69 -16.57 -4.63
CA TYR A 106 0.98 -16.19 -3.26
C TYR A 106 1.59 -14.79 -3.19
N ALA A 107 1.28 -14.06 -2.10
CA ALA A 107 1.82 -12.74 -1.84
C ALA A 107 3.20 -12.83 -1.19
N LEU A 108 4.11 -11.93 -1.58
CA LEU A 108 5.42 -11.75 -0.98
C LEU A 108 5.46 -10.49 -0.10
N PRO A 109 6.43 -10.39 0.83
CA PRO A 109 6.61 -9.18 1.63
C PRO A 109 6.77 -7.90 0.78
N GLU A 110 7.45 -8.01 -0.36
CA GLU A 110 7.67 -6.89 -1.28
C GLU A 110 6.35 -6.35 -1.88
N ASP A 111 5.34 -7.20 -2.05
CA ASP A 111 4.02 -6.76 -2.52
C ASP A 111 3.32 -5.89 -1.48
N MET A 112 3.53 -6.19 -0.20
CA MET A 112 2.94 -5.41 0.88
C MET A 112 3.74 -4.13 1.15
N THR A 113 5.07 -4.22 1.26
CA THR A 113 5.92 -3.06 1.59
C THR A 113 5.81 -1.95 0.57
N GLY A 114 5.66 -2.29 -0.72
CA GLY A 114 5.46 -1.32 -1.80
C GLY A 114 4.15 -0.54 -1.69
N LEU A 115 3.16 -1.05 -0.95
CA LEU A 115 1.83 -0.43 -0.81
C LEU A 115 1.63 0.34 0.50
N VAL A 116 2.57 0.23 1.46
CA VAL A 116 2.39 0.79 2.81
C VAL A 116 2.12 2.30 2.76
N GLY A 117 2.87 3.04 1.96
CA GLY A 117 2.67 4.48 1.78
C GLY A 117 1.27 4.81 1.29
N ASP A 118 0.84 4.17 0.21
CA ASP A 118 -0.45 4.45 -0.44
C ASP A 118 -1.65 4.04 0.42
N VAL A 119 -1.48 3.02 1.26
CA VAL A 119 -2.54 2.56 2.17
C VAL A 119 -2.59 3.40 3.44
N LEU A 120 -1.45 3.82 4.01
CA LEU A 120 -1.40 4.48 5.32
C LEU A 120 -1.43 6.01 5.25
N ARG A 121 -0.84 6.63 4.22
CA ARG A 121 -0.63 8.08 4.11
C ARG A 121 -1.88 8.91 4.44
N HIS A 122 -3.04 8.52 3.92
CA HIS A 122 -4.30 9.24 4.11
C HIS A 122 -5.09 8.80 5.35
N ARG A 123 -4.49 7.96 6.19
CA ARG A 123 -5.12 7.40 7.40
C ARG A 123 -4.42 7.82 8.68
N LEU A 124 -3.30 8.52 8.55
CA LEU A 124 -2.59 9.12 9.68
C LEU A 124 -3.05 10.57 9.83
N VAL A 125 -3.41 10.95 11.04
CA VAL A 125 -3.68 12.34 11.39
C VAL A 125 -2.51 12.84 12.20
N LEU A 126 -1.77 13.78 11.63
CA LEU A 126 -0.61 14.37 12.29
C LEU A 126 -1.03 15.40 13.34
N SER A 127 -0.19 15.57 14.34
CA SER A 127 -0.32 16.61 15.36
C SER A 127 0.17 17.97 14.86
N TYR A 128 -0.08 19.02 15.64
CA TYR A 128 0.47 20.35 15.38
C TYR A 128 1.99 20.38 15.46
N GLU A 129 2.60 19.58 16.37
CA GLU A 129 4.04 19.45 16.48
C GLU A 129 4.66 18.85 15.21
N ALA A 130 3.99 17.88 14.58
CA ALA A 130 4.45 17.33 13.31
C ALA A 130 4.45 18.40 12.21
N LEU A 131 3.39 19.23 12.15
CA LEU A 131 3.29 20.32 11.19
C LEU A 131 4.37 21.39 11.44
N ALA A 132 4.61 21.74 12.70
CA ALA A 132 5.65 22.71 13.08
C ALA A 132 7.06 22.22 12.71
N ASP A 133 7.32 20.92 12.88
CA ASP A 133 8.60 20.29 12.53
C ASP A 133 8.70 19.93 11.03
N GLY A 134 7.69 20.25 10.21
CA GLY A 134 7.67 19.99 8.77
C GLY A 134 7.62 18.51 8.41
N LEU A 135 7.11 17.65 9.31
CA LEU A 135 7.02 16.21 9.08
C LEU A 135 5.81 15.85 8.20
N THR A 136 6.03 14.91 7.30
CA THR A 136 5.00 14.36 6.43
C THR A 136 4.55 12.98 6.91
N PRO A 137 3.33 12.51 6.55
CA PRO A 137 2.90 11.15 6.83
C PRO A 137 3.88 10.10 6.29
N ASP A 138 4.47 10.33 5.13
CA ASP A 138 5.42 9.40 4.51
C ASP A 138 6.70 9.23 5.35
N GLN A 139 7.21 10.30 5.95
CA GLN A 139 8.36 10.23 6.85
C GLN A 139 8.05 9.43 8.12
N ILE A 140 6.85 9.56 8.67
CA ILE A 140 6.39 8.74 9.81
C ILE A 140 6.29 7.27 9.40
N ILE A 141 5.67 6.99 8.24
CA ILE A 141 5.54 5.64 7.69
C ILE A 141 6.91 4.99 7.50
N GLN A 142 7.88 5.71 6.95
CA GLN A 142 9.25 5.21 6.78
C GLN A 142 9.91 4.83 8.10
N ARG A 143 9.71 5.61 9.18
CA ARG A 143 10.23 5.26 10.52
C ARG A 143 9.59 3.97 11.03
N VAL A 144 8.26 3.82 10.87
CA VAL A 144 7.55 2.58 11.23
C VAL A 144 8.08 1.39 10.43
N MET A 145 8.24 1.52 9.11
CA MET A 145 8.74 0.45 8.25
C MET A 145 10.18 0.04 8.59
N LYS A 146 11.04 0.99 8.93
CA LYS A 146 12.42 0.71 9.35
C LYS A 146 12.48 -0.08 10.66
N ARG A 147 11.52 0.15 11.57
CA ARG A 147 11.50 -0.50 12.90
C ARG A 147 10.86 -1.88 12.87
N ILE A 148 9.82 -2.08 12.09
CA ILE A 148 9.10 -3.35 12.02
C ILE A 148 9.80 -4.27 11.02
N ALA A 149 10.42 -5.34 11.54
CA ALA A 149 11.12 -6.29 10.70
C ALA A 149 10.17 -6.95 9.69
N VAL A 150 10.59 -6.98 8.44
CA VAL A 150 9.91 -7.71 7.37
C VAL A 150 10.03 -9.20 7.67
N PRO A 151 8.94 -10.00 7.58
CA PRO A 151 9.03 -11.44 7.77
C PRO A 151 9.90 -12.08 6.68
N ASP A 152 10.55 -13.17 7.02
CA ASP A 152 11.23 -14.00 6.04
C ASP A 152 10.23 -14.44 4.96
N LYS A 153 10.74 -14.73 3.75
CA LYS A 153 9.88 -15.09 2.61
C LYS A 153 8.94 -16.21 3.01
N PRO A 154 7.62 -16.03 2.86
CA PRO A 154 6.67 -17.06 3.20
C PRO A 154 6.93 -18.28 2.33
N LEU A 155 6.82 -19.46 2.93
CA LEU A 155 6.89 -20.72 2.22
C LEU A 155 5.70 -20.84 1.27
N ALA A 156 5.88 -21.48 0.12
CA ALA A 156 4.79 -21.76 -0.80
C ALA A 156 3.68 -22.57 -0.09
N PRO A 157 2.40 -22.39 -0.43
CA PRO A 157 1.32 -23.18 0.16
C PRO A 157 1.56 -24.65 -0.15
N GLY A 158 1.75 -25.47 0.88
CA GLY A 158 1.96 -26.92 0.75
C GLY A 158 3.16 -27.50 1.52
N GLN A 159 3.94 -26.72 2.23
CA GLN A 159 5.03 -27.21 3.10
C GLN A 159 4.69 -27.02 4.59
N SER A 160 3.52 -27.43 5.02
CA SER A 160 3.28 -27.78 6.42
C SER A 160 3.39 -29.30 6.53
N ALA A 161 4.49 -29.74 7.11
CA ALA A 161 4.67 -31.13 7.54
C ALA A 161 3.65 -31.50 8.60
#